data_3e360a92c987f9acc7488631ced73215
#
_entry.id   3e360a92c987f9acc7488631ced73215
#
_cell.length_a   1.000
_cell.length_b   1.000
_cell.length_c   1.000
_cell.angle_alpha   90.00
_cell.angle_beta   90.00
_cell.angle_gamma   90.00
#
_symmetry.space_group_name_H-M   'P 1'
#
loop_
_entity.id
_entity.type
_entity.pdbx_description
1 polymer ?
#
loop_
_entity_poly.entity_id
_entity_poly.type
_entity_poly.pdbx_seq_one_letter_code
_entity_poly.pdbx_strand_id
1 'polypeptide(L)'
;MLYKSEKEYLAKENTILTKFYIPEVLEKFGFDSENVAKFKEFNAKNAWINVGGWQSWNPGYEVESEKKQMALTCHIVRPFNSYLKFPQTHYKESKNLVLGQFIIYLRWKDFYLCFVSSGNIENVLPPVQFIVNRKENSVSVELCDKGKLWKKDELQSEIQIFCADSYFALKENLIKIFGTSDKDKNEYSKRFDQIQFLGKTAAGWESWYNHYSNIDEKLILDDLESLKSTKNIITLGNYKNPVFQIDDGWEAALGNWEIRKDRFPNGLKSITEKIESSGYVPGLWIAPFIIDLRTPVAKNHPDWILKNEKGKPVEAGFNPLWGAKFGKEQPGFPGSFYVLDISIKEVIDYLDKIIERAIEDWGFRYLKLDFLYAGMIYGKRKNSGSSYEWYAAAVSYLTRRHANSKGQEVTYLGCGAPFELSFKDFPLCRIGCDTYEHWENSLSKRLRINGRNSAVLNLTDSIGRAFWDKIVFANDPDVIFIRNNNCSLTKNQKILIGTVAAICGSQIMYSDDPSGSNSTQETKLAEEISEIFKKYQNEEFSIKTVRENIYEVHSKSGRYNGVLNLEVGYADIL
;
A
#
# COMPACT_ATOMS: atom_id res chain seq x y z
N MET A 1 -14.49 24.13 5.67
CA MET A 1 -13.78 25.20 4.98
C MET A 1 -12.40 24.68 4.61
N LEU A 2 -12.02 24.74 3.34
CA LEU A 2 -10.73 24.29 2.85
C LEU A 2 -9.73 25.46 2.93
N TYR A 3 -8.55 25.22 3.50
CA TYR A 3 -7.51 26.24 3.60
C TYR A 3 -6.36 25.86 2.66
N LYS A 4 -6.05 26.75 1.71
CA LYS A 4 -4.82 26.67 0.89
C LYS A 4 -3.77 27.55 1.56
N SER A 5 -2.62 26.99 1.92
CA SER A 5 -1.55 27.79 2.52
C SER A 5 -0.87 28.66 1.47
N GLU A 6 -0.77 29.95 1.73
CA GLU A 6 0.18 30.82 1.02
C GLU A 6 1.57 30.68 1.61
N LYS A 7 2.58 30.76 0.77
CA LYS A 7 3.94 30.26 0.94
C LYS A 7 4.84 31.19 1.75
N GLU A 8 5.61 30.64 2.69
CA GLU A 8 6.89 31.25 3.11
C GLU A 8 8.00 30.20 3.05
N TYR A 9 9.12 30.58 2.40
CA TYR A 9 10.26 29.71 2.17
C TYR A 9 11.48 30.16 2.98
N LEU A 10 12.17 29.23 3.62
CA LEU A 10 13.52 29.41 4.13
C LEU A 10 14.44 28.37 3.52
N ALA A 11 15.33 28.84 2.64
CA ALA A 11 16.33 28.01 1.98
C ALA A 11 17.55 27.82 2.88
N LYS A 12 17.74 26.60 3.37
CA LYS A 12 19.04 25.95 3.67
C LYS A 12 18.77 24.48 3.91
N GLU A 13 19.61 23.62 3.44
CA GLU A 13 19.73 22.15 3.48
C GLU A 13 18.65 21.26 4.17
N ASN A 14 17.67 21.81 4.88
CA ASN A 14 16.54 21.16 5.53
C ASN A 14 15.34 22.11 5.49
N THR A 15 14.51 21.98 4.45
CA THR A 15 13.47 23.00 4.18
C THR A 15 12.18 22.66 4.93
N ILE A 16 11.98 23.22 6.11
CA ILE A 16 10.64 23.39 6.66
C ILE A 16 9.94 24.43 5.80
N LEU A 17 8.90 24.03 5.07
CA LEU A 17 8.17 24.92 4.17
C LEU A 17 7.24 25.87 4.93
N THR A 18 6.51 25.30 5.88
CA THR A 18 5.48 26.05 6.62
C THR A 18 5.25 25.40 7.97
N LYS A 19 4.99 26.22 8.97
CA LYS A 19 4.60 25.80 10.30
C LYS A 19 3.21 26.35 10.64
N PHE A 20 2.33 25.48 11.05
CA PHE A 20 0.97 25.79 11.45
C PHE A 20 0.83 25.63 12.97
N TYR A 21 0.50 26.69 13.68
CA TYR A 21 0.12 26.60 15.09
C TYR A 21 -1.36 26.21 15.18
N ILE A 22 -1.65 25.13 15.89
CA ILE A 22 -3.02 24.57 15.96
C ILE A 22 -4.06 25.60 16.43
N PRO A 23 -3.80 26.44 17.46
CA PRO A 23 -4.75 27.46 17.86
C PRO A 23 -5.08 28.46 16.75
N GLU A 24 -4.07 28.93 16.00
CA GLU A 24 -4.24 29.86 14.87
C GLU A 24 -5.02 29.25 13.73
N VAL A 25 -4.78 27.96 13.46
CA VAL A 25 -5.53 27.20 12.44
C VAL A 25 -7.01 27.12 12.84
N LEU A 26 -7.31 26.75 14.07
CA LEU A 26 -8.68 26.62 14.58
C LEU A 26 -9.42 27.97 14.56
N GLU A 27 -8.75 29.06 14.92
CA GLU A 27 -9.32 30.41 14.87
C GLU A 27 -9.71 30.81 13.42
N LYS A 28 -8.85 30.52 12.45
CA LYS A 28 -9.13 30.80 11.02
C LYS A 28 -10.31 30.03 10.45
N PHE A 29 -10.65 28.87 11.00
CA PHE A 29 -11.83 28.12 10.57
C PHE A 29 -13.15 28.73 11.04
N GLY A 30 -13.10 29.83 11.82
CA GLY A 30 -14.30 30.59 12.21
C GLY A 30 -15.30 29.75 13.01
N PHE A 31 -14.80 28.86 13.86
CA PHE A 31 -15.68 28.23 14.85
C PHE A 31 -16.36 29.32 15.67
N ASP A 32 -17.70 29.31 15.71
CA ASP A 32 -18.45 30.22 16.54
C ASP A 32 -18.00 30.09 18.02
N SER A 33 -18.35 31.10 18.82
CA SER A 33 -17.88 31.18 20.21
C SER A 33 -18.27 29.96 21.06
N GLU A 34 -19.34 29.26 20.70
CA GLU A 34 -19.80 28.04 21.37
C GLU A 34 -18.95 26.82 21.00
N ASN A 35 -18.54 26.69 19.75
CA ASN A 35 -17.64 25.63 19.27
C ASN A 35 -16.17 25.88 19.67
N VAL A 36 -15.70 27.13 19.69
CA VAL A 36 -14.39 27.50 20.24
C VAL A 36 -14.24 27.07 21.70
N ALA A 37 -15.32 27.16 22.49
CA ALA A 37 -15.30 26.70 23.88
C ALA A 37 -15.12 25.18 23.99
N LYS A 38 -15.73 24.40 23.10
CA LYS A 38 -15.55 22.94 23.03
C LYS A 38 -14.12 22.54 22.58
N PHE A 39 -13.47 23.36 21.77
CA PHE A 39 -12.14 23.07 21.23
C PHE A 39 -11.00 23.73 22.01
N LYS A 40 -11.26 24.49 23.07
CA LYS A 40 -10.20 25.05 23.97
C LYS A 40 -9.27 23.98 24.54
N GLU A 41 -9.74 22.76 24.72
CA GLU A 41 -8.96 21.63 25.20
C GLU A 41 -8.23 20.88 24.08
N PHE A 42 -8.54 21.14 22.81
CA PHE A 42 -7.90 20.46 21.69
C PHE A 42 -6.48 20.97 21.50
N ASN A 43 -5.54 20.06 21.59
CA ASN A 43 -4.13 20.34 21.30
C ASN A 43 -3.41 19.04 20.89
N ALA A 44 -2.25 19.18 20.26
CA ALA A 44 -1.47 18.05 19.76
C ALA A 44 -1.02 17.08 20.87
N LYS A 45 -0.97 17.51 22.12
CA LYS A 45 -0.53 16.69 23.24
C LYS A 45 -1.60 15.68 23.66
N ASN A 46 -2.87 16.07 23.68
CA ASN A 46 -3.97 15.20 24.07
C ASN A 46 -4.70 14.53 22.89
N ALA A 47 -4.28 14.84 21.66
CA ALA A 47 -4.84 14.25 20.45
C ALA A 47 -4.23 12.87 20.13
N TRP A 48 -5.05 11.99 19.57
CA TRP A 48 -4.61 10.86 18.77
C TRP A 48 -4.15 11.37 17.41
N ILE A 49 -3.04 10.85 16.88
CA ILE A 49 -2.45 11.34 15.64
C ILE A 49 -2.33 10.20 14.65
N ASN A 50 -3.13 10.24 13.58
CA ASN A 50 -2.97 9.31 12.46
C ASN A 50 -1.78 9.74 11.62
N VAL A 51 -0.89 8.80 11.32
CA VAL A 51 0.40 9.09 10.65
C VAL A 51 0.38 8.84 9.15
N GLY A 52 -0.71 8.30 8.59
CA GLY A 52 -0.84 8.02 7.16
C GLY A 52 0.18 7.01 6.65
N GLY A 53 1.45 7.39 6.63
CA GLY A 53 2.54 6.62 6.05
C GLY A 53 2.70 6.88 4.54
N TRP A 54 3.86 6.58 3.98
CA TRP A 54 4.17 6.92 2.59
C TRP A 54 4.01 5.75 1.60
N GLN A 55 3.96 4.51 2.11
CA GLN A 55 3.69 3.29 1.32
C GLN A 55 3.27 2.13 2.27
N SER A 56 2.84 0.99 1.74
CA SER A 56 2.20 -0.11 2.46
C SER A 56 3.00 -0.66 3.66
N TRP A 57 4.31 -0.77 3.57
CA TRP A 57 5.16 -1.28 4.68
C TRP A 57 5.50 -0.23 5.74
N ASN A 58 5.10 1.04 5.56
CA ASN A 58 5.21 2.04 6.61
C ASN A 58 3.97 2.00 7.51
N PRO A 59 4.14 2.17 8.83
CA PRO A 59 3.01 2.19 9.74
C PRO A 59 1.98 3.26 9.38
N GLY A 60 0.70 2.86 9.32
CA GLY A 60 -0.44 3.73 9.12
C GLY A 60 -1.47 3.52 10.23
N TYR A 61 -1.34 4.24 11.34
CA TYR A 61 -2.18 4.05 12.52
C TYR A 61 -2.30 5.34 13.34
N GLU A 62 -3.18 5.33 14.33
CA GLU A 62 -3.29 6.42 15.31
C GLU A 62 -2.27 6.24 16.45
N VAL A 63 -1.36 7.20 16.61
CA VAL A 63 -0.46 7.29 17.76
C VAL A 63 -1.22 7.88 18.93
N GLU A 64 -1.30 7.14 20.04
CA GLU A 64 -1.97 7.56 21.27
C GLU A 64 -1.35 8.83 21.86
N SER A 65 -2.17 9.65 22.52
CA SER A 65 -1.72 10.84 23.23
C SER A 65 -0.58 10.50 24.21
N GLU A 66 0.44 11.36 24.24
CA GLU A 66 1.63 11.21 25.08
C GLU A 66 2.50 9.97 24.81
N LYS A 67 2.11 9.07 23.91
CA LYS A 67 2.95 7.93 23.51
C LYS A 67 3.90 8.29 22.37
N LYS A 68 4.97 7.53 22.29
CA LYS A 68 5.93 7.63 21.20
C LYS A 68 5.43 6.80 20.01
N GLN A 69 5.51 7.39 18.82
CA GLN A 69 5.31 6.66 17.58
C GLN A 69 6.27 5.47 17.48
N MET A 70 5.82 4.37 16.90
CA MET A 70 6.66 3.24 16.57
C MET A 70 7.82 3.72 15.66
N ALA A 71 9.06 3.49 16.07
CA ALA A 71 10.21 3.88 15.26
C ALA A 71 10.20 3.15 13.91
N LEU A 72 10.47 3.87 12.82
CA LEU A 72 10.43 3.31 11.48
C LEU A 72 11.42 2.16 11.28
N THR A 73 12.56 2.14 12.00
CA THR A 73 13.51 1.01 11.99
C THR A 73 14.38 0.96 13.23
N CYS A 74 14.81 -0.25 13.62
CA CYS A 74 15.95 -0.42 14.52
C CYS A 74 17.26 0.06 13.84
N HIS A 75 18.15 0.71 14.59
CA HIS A 75 19.42 1.20 14.06
C HIS A 75 20.30 0.12 13.42
N ILE A 76 20.21 -1.13 13.89
CA ILE A 76 21.00 -2.27 13.39
C ILE A 76 20.48 -2.74 12.01
N VAL A 77 19.17 -2.68 11.78
CA VAL A 77 18.53 -3.16 10.54
C VAL A 77 18.36 -2.06 9.50
N ARG A 78 18.54 -0.80 9.90
CA ARG A 78 18.42 0.39 9.04
C ARG A 78 19.19 0.32 7.72
N PRO A 79 20.40 -0.26 7.65
CA PRO A 79 21.11 -0.40 6.38
C PRO A 79 20.42 -1.33 5.38
N PHE A 80 19.64 -2.30 5.84
CA PHE A 80 19.04 -3.34 5.00
C PHE A 80 17.63 -3.01 4.52
N ASN A 81 16.97 -2.03 5.12
CA ASN A 81 15.57 -1.69 4.84
C ASN A 81 15.45 -0.31 4.19
N SER A 82 15.92 -0.19 2.94
CA SER A 82 15.86 1.07 2.18
C SER A 82 14.43 1.54 1.95
N TYR A 83 13.47 0.64 1.83
CA TYR A 83 12.05 0.95 1.67
C TYR A 83 11.43 1.68 2.87
N LEU A 84 12.05 1.56 4.06
CA LEU A 84 11.61 2.27 5.26
C LEU A 84 12.33 3.62 5.46
N LYS A 85 13.31 3.95 4.61
CA LYS A 85 14.15 5.15 4.78
C LYS A 85 13.59 6.41 4.12
N PHE A 86 12.63 6.26 3.23
CA PHE A 86 12.00 7.40 2.60
C PHE A 86 10.68 7.76 3.34
N PRO A 87 10.38 9.02 3.48
CA PRO A 87 11.26 10.16 3.25
C PRO A 87 12.41 10.21 4.25
N GLN A 88 13.59 10.65 3.81
CA GLN A 88 14.72 10.77 4.72
C GLN A 88 14.50 11.96 5.64
N THR A 89 13.96 11.68 6.81
CA THR A 89 13.78 12.70 7.84
C THR A 89 15.02 12.87 8.69
N HIS A 90 15.32 14.12 9.04
CA HIS A 90 16.33 14.47 10.04
C HIS A 90 15.80 14.34 11.45
N TYR A 91 14.50 14.23 11.61
CA TYR A 91 13.83 14.10 12.89
C TYR A 91 13.84 12.66 13.39
N LYS A 92 13.90 12.53 14.71
CA LYS A 92 13.71 11.26 15.40
C LYS A 92 12.37 11.31 16.11
N GLU A 93 11.60 10.27 15.95
CA GLU A 93 10.34 10.10 16.65
C GLU A 93 10.59 10.15 18.16
N SER A 94 9.78 10.91 18.86
CA SER A 94 9.82 11.06 20.31
C SER A 94 8.40 11.16 20.85
N LYS A 95 8.25 11.26 22.16
CA LYS A 95 6.93 11.58 22.75
C LYS A 95 6.39 12.92 22.26
N ASN A 96 7.27 13.86 21.90
CA ASN A 96 6.89 15.21 21.48
C ASN A 96 6.81 15.36 19.95
N LEU A 97 7.44 14.48 19.17
CA LEU A 97 7.47 14.57 17.71
C LEU A 97 6.86 13.32 17.11
N VAL A 98 5.78 13.51 16.34
CA VAL A 98 5.11 12.48 15.55
C VAL A 98 5.24 12.85 14.07
N LEU A 99 5.66 11.88 13.26
CA LEU A 99 5.95 12.05 11.84
C LEU A 99 4.88 11.34 11.03
N GLY A 100 4.27 12.06 10.10
CA GLY A 100 3.26 11.51 9.21
C GLY A 100 3.45 11.94 7.77
N GLN A 101 2.81 11.27 6.82
CA GLN A 101 2.93 11.54 5.39
C GLN A 101 1.56 11.49 4.72
N PHE A 102 1.45 12.17 3.59
CA PHE A 102 0.33 12.22 2.66
C PHE A 102 -0.95 12.76 3.28
N ILE A 103 -1.65 12.00 4.11
CA ILE A 103 -2.87 12.40 4.82
C ILE A 103 -2.66 12.08 6.29
N ILE A 104 -2.72 13.09 7.13
CA ILE A 104 -2.70 12.92 8.59
C ILE A 104 -3.89 13.61 9.21
N TYR A 105 -4.30 13.15 10.37
CA TYR A 105 -5.23 13.89 11.20
C TYR A 105 -4.85 13.81 12.68
N LEU A 106 -5.26 14.86 13.40
CA LEU A 106 -5.26 14.90 14.86
C LEU A 106 -6.70 14.73 15.31
N ARG A 107 -6.98 13.71 16.14
CA ARG A 107 -8.32 13.40 16.65
C ARG A 107 -8.41 13.61 18.16
N TRP A 108 -9.43 14.33 18.59
CA TRP A 108 -9.81 14.48 19.98
C TRP A 108 -11.31 14.24 20.12
N LYS A 109 -11.70 13.20 20.83
CA LYS A 109 -13.07 12.68 20.83
C LYS A 109 -13.52 12.37 19.38
N ASP A 110 -14.55 13.02 18.89
CA ASP A 110 -15.07 12.86 17.52
C ASP A 110 -14.64 13.99 16.56
N PHE A 111 -13.84 14.92 17.06
CA PHE A 111 -13.31 16.01 16.26
C PHE A 111 -11.97 15.65 15.60
N TYR A 112 -11.85 16.00 14.33
CA TYR A 112 -10.68 15.74 13.49
C TYR A 112 -10.14 17.05 12.92
N LEU A 113 -8.85 17.31 13.09
CA LEU A 113 -8.11 18.31 12.34
C LEU A 113 -7.21 17.59 11.35
N CYS A 114 -7.48 17.75 10.07
CA CYS A 114 -6.83 17.00 9.00
C CYS A 114 -5.88 17.88 8.19
N PHE A 115 -4.74 17.31 7.79
CA PHE A 115 -3.77 17.89 6.88
C PHE A 115 -3.56 16.92 5.72
N VAL A 116 -3.74 17.40 4.50
CA VAL A 116 -3.68 16.62 3.26
C VAL A 116 -2.69 17.24 2.30
N SER A 117 -1.75 16.46 1.82
CA SER A 117 -0.94 16.84 0.65
C SER A 117 -1.74 16.54 -0.61
N SER A 118 -2.31 17.59 -1.22
CA SER A 118 -3.19 17.48 -2.40
C SER A 118 -2.54 17.94 -3.70
N GLY A 119 -1.33 18.47 -3.64
CA GLY A 119 -0.67 19.08 -4.80
C GLY A 119 -0.43 18.13 -5.97
N ASN A 120 -0.35 16.84 -5.70
CA ASN A 120 -0.21 15.80 -6.73
C ASN A 120 -1.52 15.48 -7.48
N ILE A 121 -2.64 16.11 -7.14
CA ILE A 121 -3.89 15.99 -7.89
C ILE A 121 -3.75 16.64 -9.27
N GLU A 122 -3.19 17.84 -9.36
CA GLU A 122 -3.03 18.59 -10.61
C GLU A 122 -1.63 18.48 -11.22
N ASN A 123 -0.61 18.40 -10.39
CA ASN A 123 0.80 18.44 -10.79
C ASN A 123 1.60 17.30 -10.17
N VAL A 124 2.84 17.10 -10.65
CA VAL A 124 3.80 16.22 -9.97
C VAL A 124 4.64 17.08 -9.03
N LEU A 125 4.37 17.00 -7.74
CA LEU A 125 5.04 17.76 -6.69
C LEU A 125 5.82 16.84 -5.75
N PRO A 126 6.86 17.39 -5.07
CA PRO A 126 7.60 16.61 -4.08
C PRO A 126 6.67 16.14 -2.95
N PRO A 127 6.76 14.87 -2.54
CA PRO A 127 6.03 14.38 -1.37
C PRO A 127 6.37 15.16 -0.12
N VAL A 128 5.41 15.24 0.80
CA VAL A 128 5.59 16.00 2.04
C VAL A 128 5.66 15.09 3.27
N GLN A 129 6.39 15.55 4.28
CA GLN A 129 6.34 15.05 5.62
C GLN A 129 5.69 16.06 6.54
N PHE A 130 4.71 15.62 7.30
CA PHE A 130 4.13 16.36 8.40
C PHE A 130 4.86 16.02 9.70
N ILE A 131 5.22 17.07 10.46
CA ILE A 131 5.92 16.95 11.74
C ILE A 131 5.02 17.58 12.80
N VAL A 132 4.29 16.72 13.52
CA VAL A 132 3.44 17.17 14.63
C VAL A 132 4.32 17.35 15.88
N ASN A 133 4.44 18.58 16.35
CA ASN A 133 5.15 18.92 17.57
C ASN A 133 4.17 19.14 18.72
N ARG A 134 4.07 18.16 19.61
CA ARG A 134 3.16 18.18 20.75
C ARG A 134 3.52 19.25 21.79
N LYS A 135 4.81 19.56 21.96
CA LYS A 135 5.28 20.58 22.90
C LYS A 135 4.92 21.99 22.42
N GLU A 136 5.09 22.24 21.14
CA GLU A 136 4.82 23.55 20.54
C GLU A 136 3.37 23.69 20.05
N ASN A 137 2.58 22.63 20.14
CA ASN A 137 1.20 22.56 19.62
C ASN A 137 1.12 23.03 18.15
N SER A 138 1.96 22.42 17.30
CA SER A 138 2.10 22.81 15.89
C SER A 138 2.28 21.62 14.96
N VAL A 139 1.99 21.86 13.69
CA VAL A 139 2.29 20.94 12.57
C VAL A 139 3.21 21.68 11.60
N SER A 140 4.39 21.14 11.36
CA SER A 140 5.30 21.64 10.33
C SER A 140 5.25 20.75 9.11
N VAL A 141 5.45 21.33 7.94
CA VAL A 141 5.48 20.65 6.64
C VAL A 141 6.88 20.73 6.07
N GLU A 142 7.48 19.59 5.75
CA GLU A 142 8.79 19.47 5.12
C GLU A 142 8.66 18.77 3.77
N LEU A 143 9.36 19.26 2.74
CA LEU A 143 9.44 18.56 1.46
C LEU A 143 10.41 17.40 1.53
N CYS A 144 9.99 16.28 0.97
CA CYS A 144 10.77 15.05 0.89
C CYS A 144 11.44 14.95 -0.49
N ASP A 145 12.34 15.87 -0.80
CA ASP A 145 13.14 15.78 -2.02
C ASP A 145 14.64 15.80 -1.71
N LYS A 146 15.37 14.91 -2.39
CA LYS A 146 16.83 14.93 -2.47
C LYS A 146 17.23 14.78 -3.93
N GLY A 147 18.08 15.67 -4.38
CA GLY A 147 18.74 15.53 -5.68
C GLY A 147 18.46 16.64 -6.70
N LYS A 148 17.55 17.56 -6.43
CA LYS A 148 17.34 18.74 -7.26
C LYS A 148 17.60 20.01 -6.45
N LEU A 149 18.39 20.93 -7.01
CA LEU A 149 18.50 22.30 -6.51
C LEU A 149 17.29 23.07 -7.02
N TRP A 150 16.37 23.37 -6.11
CA TRP A 150 15.18 24.15 -6.42
C TRP A 150 15.47 25.65 -6.32
N LYS A 151 14.96 26.42 -7.26
CA LYS A 151 14.80 27.84 -7.08
C LYS A 151 13.61 28.11 -6.18
N LYS A 152 13.70 29.19 -5.37
CA LYS A 152 12.68 29.55 -4.37
C LYS A 152 11.24 29.58 -4.94
N ASP A 153 11.12 29.98 -6.20
CA ASP A 153 9.85 30.17 -6.90
C ASP A 153 9.30 28.88 -7.55
N GLU A 154 10.11 27.81 -7.62
CA GLU A 154 9.75 26.52 -8.23
C GLU A 154 9.21 25.53 -7.21
N LEU A 155 9.49 25.72 -5.92
CA LEU A 155 9.04 24.86 -4.84
C LEU A 155 7.56 25.13 -4.54
N GLN A 156 6.72 24.21 -4.96
CA GLN A 156 5.30 24.25 -4.67
C GLN A 156 4.90 22.98 -3.93
N SER A 157 4.20 23.13 -2.81
CA SER A 157 3.38 22.08 -2.25
C SER A 157 2.01 22.64 -1.97
N GLU A 158 1.00 21.85 -2.20
CA GLU A 158 -0.37 22.22 -1.88
C GLU A 158 -0.85 21.42 -0.69
N ILE A 159 -1.05 22.10 0.43
CA ILE A 159 -1.54 21.51 1.66
C ILE A 159 -2.95 22.00 1.90
N GLN A 160 -3.89 21.07 1.98
CA GLN A 160 -5.25 21.38 2.40
C GLN A 160 -5.44 21.03 3.86
N ILE A 161 -6.07 21.94 4.59
CA ILE A 161 -6.36 21.77 6.00
C ILE A 161 -7.87 21.92 6.18
N PHE A 162 -8.48 21.02 6.94
CA PHE A 162 -9.90 21.11 7.28
C PHE A 162 -10.19 20.47 8.63
N CYS A 163 -11.33 20.83 9.21
CA CYS A 163 -11.87 20.21 10.40
C CYS A 163 -13.10 19.37 10.06
N ALA A 164 -13.33 18.32 10.84
CA ALA A 164 -14.51 17.48 10.76
C ALA A 164 -14.98 17.12 12.17
N ASP A 165 -16.28 17.05 12.36
CA ASP A 165 -16.95 16.72 13.64
C ASP A 165 -17.27 15.24 13.80
N SER A 166 -16.96 14.45 12.78
CA SER A 166 -17.15 13.00 12.76
C SER A 166 -16.23 12.32 11.74
N TYR A 167 -16.07 11.01 11.87
CA TYR A 167 -15.32 10.20 10.91
C TYR A 167 -15.94 10.23 9.50
N PHE A 168 -17.27 10.29 9.41
CA PHE A 168 -17.95 10.37 8.12
C PHE A 168 -17.76 11.75 7.47
N ALA A 169 -17.80 12.83 8.25
CA ALA A 169 -17.48 14.17 7.76
C ALA A 169 -16.00 14.29 7.32
N LEU A 170 -15.06 13.61 8.00
CA LEU A 170 -13.69 13.47 7.55
C LEU A 170 -13.63 12.85 6.15
N LYS A 171 -14.31 11.71 5.91
CA LYS A 171 -14.39 11.05 4.60
C LYS A 171 -15.01 11.95 3.53
N GLU A 172 -16.12 12.62 3.83
CA GLU A 172 -16.82 13.54 2.92
C GLU A 172 -15.93 14.71 2.47
N ASN A 173 -15.12 15.27 3.37
CA ASN A 173 -14.15 16.29 3.00
C ASN A 173 -13.03 15.76 2.12
N LEU A 174 -12.53 14.55 2.39
CA LEU A 174 -11.54 13.90 1.53
C LEU A 174 -12.12 13.60 0.14
N ILE A 175 -13.37 13.14 0.04
CA ILE A 175 -14.06 12.96 -1.25
C ILE A 175 -14.09 14.27 -2.04
N LYS A 176 -14.37 15.41 -1.39
CA LYS A 176 -14.33 16.72 -2.04
C LYS A 176 -12.93 17.09 -2.53
N ILE A 177 -11.88 16.80 -1.74
CA ILE A 177 -10.51 17.12 -2.10
C ILE A 177 -10.04 16.25 -3.29
N PHE A 178 -10.25 14.95 -3.22
CA PHE A 178 -9.79 13.99 -4.22
C PHE A 178 -10.75 13.78 -5.39
N GLY A 179 -11.98 14.27 -5.33
CA GLY A 179 -13.03 14.06 -6.33
C GLY A 179 -13.55 15.31 -7.04
N THR A 180 -13.04 16.50 -6.74
CA THR A 180 -13.69 17.75 -7.13
C THR A 180 -12.82 18.87 -7.65
N SER A 181 -12.03 18.73 -8.65
CA SER A 181 -12.04 19.86 -9.59
C SER A 181 -13.17 19.58 -10.59
N ASP A 182 -14.00 20.58 -10.93
CA ASP A 182 -15.06 20.37 -11.94
C ASP A 182 -14.48 19.97 -13.31
N LYS A 183 -13.18 20.21 -13.52
CA LYS A 183 -12.39 19.76 -14.66
C LYS A 183 -11.92 18.30 -14.53
N ASP A 184 -11.68 17.80 -13.31
CA ASP A 184 -11.04 16.50 -13.05
C ASP A 184 -12.03 15.44 -12.55
N LYS A 185 -13.28 15.80 -12.23
CA LYS A 185 -14.35 14.85 -11.87
C LYS A 185 -14.42 13.65 -12.81
N ASN A 186 -14.04 13.85 -14.06
CA ASN A 186 -14.07 12.80 -15.07
C ASN A 186 -12.80 11.95 -15.15
N GLU A 187 -11.62 12.45 -14.85
CA GLU A 187 -10.38 11.67 -14.94
C GLU A 187 -10.08 10.91 -13.65
N TYR A 188 -10.23 11.57 -12.53
CA TYR A 188 -9.94 10.94 -11.25
C TYR A 188 -10.96 9.86 -10.87
N SER A 189 -12.24 10.09 -11.09
CA SER A 189 -13.29 9.06 -10.88
C SER A 189 -13.18 7.93 -11.89
N LYS A 190 -12.77 8.20 -13.12
CA LYS A 190 -12.57 7.19 -14.19
C LYS A 190 -11.56 6.11 -13.83
N ARG A 191 -10.59 6.36 -12.96
CA ARG A 191 -9.66 5.30 -12.54
C ARG A 191 -10.38 4.14 -11.84
N PHE A 192 -11.44 4.42 -11.06
CA PHE A 192 -12.26 3.36 -10.46
C PHE A 192 -13.13 2.62 -11.49
N ASP A 193 -13.36 3.23 -12.68
CA ASP A 193 -14.00 2.53 -13.79
C ASP A 193 -13.13 1.39 -14.30
N GLN A 194 -11.80 1.50 -14.18
CA GLN A 194 -10.83 0.47 -14.57
C GLN A 194 -10.93 -0.82 -13.75
N ILE A 195 -11.66 -0.84 -12.64
CA ILE A 195 -11.91 -2.03 -11.83
C ILE A 195 -13.37 -2.48 -11.82
N GLN A 196 -14.27 -1.78 -12.51
CA GLN A 196 -15.70 -2.12 -12.54
C GLN A 196 -15.96 -3.50 -13.18
N PHE A 197 -15.08 -3.94 -14.09
CA PHE A 197 -15.18 -5.27 -14.66
C PHE A 197 -14.96 -6.38 -13.61
N LEU A 198 -14.20 -6.13 -12.55
CA LEU A 198 -14.00 -7.06 -11.41
C LEU A 198 -15.23 -7.11 -10.48
N GLY A 199 -16.14 -6.12 -10.59
CA GLY A 199 -17.33 -6.01 -9.76
C GLY A 199 -17.22 -4.94 -8.69
N LYS A 200 -18.20 -4.89 -7.78
CA LYS A 200 -18.25 -3.93 -6.69
C LYS A 200 -17.10 -4.11 -5.68
N THR A 201 -16.67 -5.35 -5.51
CA THR A 201 -15.53 -5.76 -4.70
C THR A 201 -14.67 -6.65 -5.59
N ALA A 202 -13.42 -6.27 -5.79
CA ALA A 202 -12.47 -7.12 -6.48
C ALA A 202 -12.16 -8.32 -5.57
N ALA A 203 -12.30 -9.54 -6.09
CA ALA A 203 -12.01 -10.74 -5.32
C ALA A 203 -11.12 -11.68 -6.11
N GLY A 204 -10.30 -12.47 -5.45
CA GLY A 204 -9.42 -13.38 -6.14
C GLY A 204 -8.64 -14.32 -5.24
N TRP A 205 -7.83 -15.13 -5.90
CA TRP A 205 -6.85 -16.00 -5.29
C TRP A 205 -5.45 -15.62 -5.77
N GLU A 206 -4.45 -15.79 -4.90
CA GLU A 206 -3.04 -15.60 -5.26
C GLU A 206 -2.14 -16.71 -4.70
N SER A 207 -1.05 -17.00 -5.40
CA SER A 207 -0.18 -18.15 -5.10
C SER A 207 0.86 -17.89 -4.00
N TRP A 208 1.09 -16.62 -3.57
CA TRP A 208 2.24 -16.27 -2.74
C TRP A 208 2.29 -16.98 -1.39
N TYR A 209 1.31 -16.75 -0.51
CA TYR A 209 1.38 -17.19 0.88
C TYR A 209 1.25 -18.70 1.09
N ASN A 210 0.84 -19.44 0.07
CA ASN A 210 0.81 -20.89 0.14
C ASN A 210 2.12 -21.51 -0.39
N HIS A 211 2.58 -21.02 -1.53
CA HIS A 211 3.68 -21.64 -2.27
C HIS A 211 4.97 -20.82 -2.24
N TYR A 212 4.87 -19.52 -1.88
CA TYR A 212 5.95 -18.57 -2.08
C TYR A 212 6.44 -18.65 -3.53
N SER A 213 7.75 -18.57 -3.76
CA SER A 213 8.31 -18.69 -5.10
C SER A 213 8.47 -20.15 -5.61
N ASN A 214 7.89 -21.15 -4.92
CA ASN A 214 7.99 -22.57 -5.30
C ASN A 214 6.80 -23.02 -6.15
N ILE A 215 6.44 -22.24 -7.15
CA ILE A 215 5.38 -22.54 -8.11
C ILE A 215 5.91 -23.18 -9.37
N ASP A 216 5.10 -23.99 -10.01
CA ASP A 216 5.27 -24.52 -11.36
C ASP A 216 3.92 -24.64 -12.07
N GLU A 217 3.97 -24.94 -13.37
CA GLU A 217 2.77 -25.03 -14.22
C GLU A 217 1.74 -26.03 -13.68
N LYS A 218 2.21 -27.21 -13.22
CA LYS A 218 1.33 -28.25 -12.71
C LYS A 218 0.61 -27.80 -11.45
N LEU A 219 1.36 -27.25 -10.50
CA LEU A 219 0.83 -26.77 -9.22
C LEU A 219 -0.22 -25.67 -9.42
N ILE A 220 0.07 -24.69 -10.26
CA ILE A 220 -0.86 -23.59 -10.60
C ILE A 220 -2.15 -24.11 -11.24
N LEU A 221 -2.05 -25.11 -12.10
CA LEU A 221 -3.24 -25.70 -12.74
C LEU A 221 -4.03 -26.60 -11.79
N ASP A 222 -3.38 -27.33 -10.90
CA ASP A 222 -4.03 -28.13 -9.85
C ASP A 222 -4.79 -27.21 -8.88
N ASP A 223 -4.21 -26.07 -8.50
CA ASP A 223 -4.87 -25.06 -7.67
C ASP A 223 -6.08 -24.43 -8.36
N LEU A 224 -5.96 -24.10 -9.64
CA LEU A 224 -7.08 -23.56 -10.43
C LEU A 224 -8.26 -24.54 -10.48
N GLU A 225 -8.02 -25.81 -10.72
CA GLU A 225 -9.07 -26.84 -10.77
C GLU A 225 -9.69 -27.06 -9.39
N SER A 226 -8.87 -27.09 -8.35
CA SER A 226 -9.33 -27.25 -6.98
C SER A 226 -10.14 -26.04 -6.50
N LEU A 227 -9.71 -24.83 -6.86
CA LEU A 227 -10.42 -23.59 -6.51
C LEU A 227 -11.86 -23.58 -7.09
N LYS A 228 -12.05 -24.13 -8.29
CA LYS A 228 -13.38 -24.25 -8.95
C LYS A 228 -14.29 -25.30 -8.28
N SER A 229 -13.71 -26.40 -7.83
CA SER A 229 -14.45 -27.56 -7.35
C SER A 229 -14.73 -27.54 -5.84
N THR A 230 -14.07 -26.64 -5.09
CA THR A 230 -14.19 -26.57 -3.62
C THR A 230 -15.07 -25.43 -3.16
N LYS A 231 -15.64 -25.56 -1.96
CA LYS A 231 -16.29 -24.46 -1.25
C LYS A 231 -15.21 -23.58 -0.57
N ASN A 232 -14.98 -22.44 -1.12
CA ASN A 232 -14.02 -21.44 -0.63
C ASN A 232 -14.63 -20.03 -0.69
N ILE A 233 -13.91 -19.01 -0.24
CA ILE A 233 -14.39 -17.63 -0.20
C ILE A 233 -14.86 -17.14 -1.57
N ILE A 234 -14.16 -17.50 -2.64
CA ILE A 234 -14.49 -17.04 -4.00
C ILE A 234 -15.79 -17.67 -4.49
N THR A 235 -15.92 -19.00 -4.37
CA THR A 235 -17.12 -19.72 -4.84
C THR A 235 -18.36 -19.41 -4.00
N LEU A 236 -18.20 -19.18 -2.69
CA LEU A 236 -19.28 -18.82 -1.78
C LEU A 236 -19.73 -17.36 -1.91
N GLY A 237 -18.80 -16.47 -2.28
CA GLY A 237 -19.07 -15.04 -2.44
C GLY A 237 -19.77 -14.68 -3.75
N ASN A 238 -19.74 -15.56 -4.75
CA ASN A 238 -20.30 -15.33 -6.08
C ASN A 238 -19.86 -13.99 -6.70
N TYR A 239 -18.55 -13.74 -6.66
CA TYR A 239 -17.96 -12.50 -7.18
C TYR A 239 -17.97 -12.46 -8.70
N LYS A 240 -18.11 -11.24 -9.26
CA LYS A 240 -18.01 -11.00 -10.69
C LYS A 240 -16.55 -11.03 -11.11
N ASN A 241 -16.20 -11.86 -12.09
CA ASN A 241 -14.85 -11.93 -12.67
C ASN A 241 -13.72 -11.99 -11.61
N PRO A 242 -13.69 -13.03 -10.74
CA PRO A 242 -12.66 -13.14 -9.74
C PRO A 242 -11.27 -13.30 -10.38
N VAL A 243 -10.25 -12.76 -9.72
CA VAL A 243 -8.86 -12.84 -10.18
C VAL A 243 -8.22 -14.16 -9.77
N PHE A 244 -7.42 -14.73 -10.65
CA PHE A 244 -6.48 -15.81 -10.33
C PHE A 244 -5.07 -15.29 -10.61
N GLN A 245 -4.31 -14.96 -9.55
CA GLN A 245 -3.02 -14.30 -9.64
C GLN A 245 -1.87 -15.27 -9.44
N ILE A 246 -0.96 -15.30 -10.41
CA ILE A 246 0.35 -15.95 -10.30
C ILE A 246 1.31 -14.91 -9.72
N ASP A 247 1.82 -15.17 -8.50
CA ASP A 247 2.77 -14.31 -7.81
C ASP A 247 4.23 -14.67 -8.16
N ASP A 248 5.23 -14.20 -7.40
CA ASP A 248 6.67 -14.44 -7.61
C ASP A 248 6.99 -15.93 -7.81
N GLY A 249 7.87 -16.24 -8.75
CA GLY A 249 8.38 -17.59 -9.02
C GLY A 249 8.20 -18.07 -10.45
N TRP A 250 7.47 -17.35 -11.27
CA TRP A 250 7.32 -17.65 -12.70
C TRP A 250 8.50 -17.17 -13.55
N GLU A 251 9.16 -16.10 -13.09
CA GLU A 251 10.25 -15.43 -13.78
C GLU A 251 11.61 -16.09 -13.47
N ALA A 252 12.55 -15.96 -14.39
CA ALA A 252 13.88 -16.50 -14.26
C ALA A 252 14.65 -15.86 -13.08
N ALA A 253 14.49 -14.55 -12.88
CA ALA A 253 15.03 -13.80 -11.78
C ALA A 253 14.46 -12.37 -11.76
N LEU A 254 14.56 -11.68 -10.63
CA LEU A 254 14.20 -10.26 -10.52
C LEU A 254 14.95 -9.42 -11.55
N GLY A 255 14.21 -8.63 -12.32
CA GLY A 255 14.75 -7.81 -13.40
C GLY A 255 15.12 -8.58 -14.66
N ASN A 256 15.00 -9.90 -14.65
CA ASN A 256 15.07 -10.77 -15.85
C ASN A 256 13.74 -11.51 -16.00
N TRP A 257 12.78 -10.85 -16.62
CA TRP A 257 11.38 -11.26 -16.74
C TRP A 257 11.16 -12.29 -17.87
N GLU A 258 12.09 -13.24 -18.00
CA GLU A 258 11.92 -14.42 -18.86
C GLU A 258 11.25 -15.55 -18.06
N ILE A 259 10.40 -16.32 -18.74
CA ILE A 259 9.70 -17.44 -18.11
C ILE A 259 10.68 -18.54 -17.72
N ARG A 260 10.56 -19.07 -16.54
CA ARG A 260 11.29 -20.26 -16.07
C ARG A 260 10.83 -21.50 -16.81
N LYS A 261 11.55 -21.84 -17.88
CA LYS A 261 11.22 -23.00 -18.73
C LYS A 261 11.29 -24.35 -18.00
N ASP A 262 12.11 -24.45 -16.96
CA ASP A 262 12.19 -25.61 -16.07
C ASP A 262 10.91 -25.82 -15.25
N ARG A 263 10.16 -24.77 -14.98
CA ARG A 263 8.92 -24.79 -14.19
C ARG A 263 7.66 -24.58 -15.03
N PHE A 264 7.74 -23.79 -16.07
CA PHE A 264 6.64 -23.45 -16.98
C PHE A 264 7.00 -23.83 -18.41
N PRO A 265 7.11 -25.14 -18.73
CA PRO A 265 7.59 -25.61 -20.03
C PRO A 265 6.71 -25.19 -21.21
N ASN A 266 5.39 -25.07 -20.99
CA ASN A 266 4.43 -24.66 -22.04
C ASN A 266 4.22 -23.13 -22.08
N GLY A 267 4.91 -22.37 -21.20
CA GLY A 267 4.78 -20.92 -21.09
C GLY A 267 3.51 -20.47 -20.38
N LEU A 268 3.32 -19.15 -20.26
CA LEU A 268 2.22 -18.58 -19.46
C LEU A 268 0.91 -18.43 -20.25
N LYS A 269 0.96 -18.34 -21.59
CA LYS A 269 -0.25 -18.17 -22.42
C LYS A 269 -1.23 -19.32 -22.26
N SER A 270 -0.76 -20.56 -22.29
CA SER A 270 -1.60 -21.74 -22.09
C SER A 270 -2.29 -21.78 -20.73
N ILE A 271 -1.65 -21.19 -19.71
CA ILE A 271 -2.18 -21.07 -18.35
C ILE A 271 -3.27 -20.00 -18.31
N THR A 272 -3.03 -18.81 -18.88
CA THR A 272 -4.02 -17.73 -18.89
C THR A 272 -5.28 -18.12 -19.66
N GLU A 273 -5.16 -18.85 -20.77
CA GLU A 273 -6.30 -19.40 -21.52
C GLU A 273 -7.14 -20.37 -20.65
N LYS A 274 -6.50 -21.18 -19.82
CA LYS A 274 -7.20 -22.06 -18.87
C LYS A 274 -7.84 -21.26 -17.72
N ILE A 275 -7.17 -20.23 -17.20
CA ILE A 275 -7.71 -19.34 -16.18
C ILE A 275 -8.98 -18.64 -16.70
N GLU A 276 -8.93 -18.06 -17.90
CA GLU A 276 -10.08 -17.39 -18.53
C GLU A 276 -11.25 -18.36 -18.81
N SER A 277 -10.95 -19.52 -19.38
CA SER A 277 -11.97 -20.54 -19.64
C SER A 277 -12.61 -21.09 -18.35
N SER A 278 -11.95 -20.93 -17.22
CA SER A 278 -12.45 -21.27 -15.88
C SER A 278 -13.27 -20.15 -15.24
N GLY A 279 -13.43 -19.00 -15.91
CA GLY A 279 -14.22 -17.86 -15.42
C GLY A 279 -13.45 -16.90 -14.51
N TYR A 280 -12.12 -16.98 -14.50
CA TYR A 280 -11.26 -16.08 -13.73
C TYR A 280 -10.54 -15.07 -14.62
N VAL A 281 -10.16 -13.93 -14.05
CA VAL A 281 -9.27 -12.95 -14.68
C VAL A 281 -7.82 -13.35 -14.40
N PRO A 282 -6.99 -13.56 -15.42
CA PRO A 282 -5.58 -13.88 -15.21
C PRO A 282 -4.81 -12.71 -14.58
N GLY A 283 -4.15 -12.95 -13.45
CA GLY A 283 -3.31 -11.99 -12.75
C GLY A 283 -1.83 -12.39 -12.73
N LEU A 284 -0.93 -11.40 -12.77
CA LEU A 284 0.52 -11.60 -12.74
C LEU A 284 1.20 -10.60 -11.82
N TRP A 285 2.15 -11.08 -11.01
CA TRP A 285 3.04 -10.26 -10.21
C TRP A 285 4.29 -9.86 -11.01
N ILE A 286 4.69 -8.59 -10.91
CA ILE A 286 5.92 -8.02 -11.49
C ILE A 286 6.48 -6.98 -10.52
N ALA A 287 7.81 -6.97 -10.30
CA ALA A 287 8.50 -5.94 -9.52
C ALA A 287 9.39 -5.08 -10.44
N PRO A 288 8.84 -4.05 -11.10
CA PRO A 288 9.47 -3.43 -12.26
C PRO A 288 10.77 -2.68 -11.94
N PHE A 289 10.91 -2.08 -10.76
CA PHE A 289 12.02 -1.16 -10.47
C PHE A 289 13.21 -1.80 -9.76
N ILE A 290 13.18 -3.13 -9.58
CA ILE A 290 14.24 -3.86 -8.90
C ILE A 290 14.89 -4.92 -9.80
N ILE A 291 16.15 -5.24 -9.51
CA ILE A 291 16.95 -6.19 -10.29
C ILE A 291 17.93 -6.94 -9.39
N ASP A 292 18.19 -8.19 -9.74
CA ASP A 292 19.28 -8.98 -9.19
C ASP A 292 20.53 -8.79 -10.06
N LEU A 293 21.66 -8.40 -9.47
CA LEU A 293 22.90 -8.12 -10.21
C LEU A 293 23.52 -9.34 -10.89
N ARG A 294 23.08 -10.55 -10.56
CA ARG A 294 23.56 -11.80 -11.18
C ARG A 294 22.91 -12.07 -12.53
N THR A 295 21.84 -11.36 -12.86
CA THR A 295 21.08 -11.57 -14.09
C THR A 295 21.89 -11.20 -15.34
N PRO A 296 21.59 -11.83 -16.49
CA PRO A 296 22.15 -11.40 -17.77
C PRO A 296 21.87 -9.92 -18.07
N VAL A 297 20.68 -9.44 -17.73
CA VAL A 297 20.28 -8.04 -17.93
C VAL A 297 21.21 -7.09 -17.18
N ALA A 298 21.45 -7.34 -15.88
CA ALA A 298 22.34 -6.51 -15.08
C ALA A 298 23.80 -6.56 -15.55
N LYS A 299 24.27 -7.73 -16.02
CA LYS A 299 25.63 -7.92 -16.55
C LYS A 299 25.82 -7.23 -17.90
N ASN A 300 24.83 -7.28 -18.76
CA ASN A 300 24.88 -6.65 -20.08
C ASN A 300 24.66 -5.13 -20.02
N HIS A 301 23.93 -4.66 -19.01
CA HIS A 301 23.57 -3.26 -18.82
C HIS A 301 23.91 -2.76 -17.40
N PRO A 302 25.21 -2.75 -17.01
CA PRO A 302 25.62 -2.29 -15.68
C PRO A 302 25.38 -0.79 -15.46
N ASP A 303 25.13 -0.04 -16.52
CA ASP A 303 24.76 1.37 -16.53
C ASP A 303 23.26 1.59 -16.21
N TRP A 304 22.41 0.56 -16.28
CA TRP A 304 21.01 0.61 -15.89
C TRP A 304 20.79 0.58 -14.37
N ILE A 305 21.84 0.18 -13.63
CA ILE A 305 21.77 0.07 -12.17
C ILE A 305 21.98 1.44 -11.54
N LEU A 306 21.04 1.88 -10.72
CA LEU A 306 21.18 3.11 -9.95
C LEU A 306 22.39 3.03 -9.03
N LYS A 307 23.24 4.06 -9.01
CA LYS A 307 24.47 4.12 -8.21
C LYS A 307 24.38 5.24 -7.18
N ASN A 308 25.03 5.03 -6.05
CA ASN A 308 25.21 6.08 -5.05
C ASN A 308 26.37 7.02 -5.44
N GLU A 309 26.62 8.06 -4.63
CA GLU A 309 27.68 9.05 -4.84
C GLU A 309 29.09 8.44 -4.96
N LYS A 310 29.29 7.23 -4.41
CA LYS A 310 30.56 6.46 -4.48
C LYS A 310 30.61 5.50 -5.66
N GLY A 311 29.64 5.56 -6.58
CA GLY A 311 29.56 4.68 -7.74
C GLY A 311 29.16 3.22 -7.45
N LYS A 312 28.71 2.91 -6.22
CA LYS A 312 28.26 1.57 -5.86
C LYS A 312 26.76 1.41 -6.17
N PRO A 313 26.31 0.21 -6.59
CA PRO A 313 24.89 -0.09 -6.76
C PRO A 313 24.07 0.26 -5.52
N VAL A 314 22.90 0.83 -5.74
CA VAL A 314 21.96 1.17 -4.67
C VAL A 314 21.09 -0.05 -4.38
N GLU A 315 21.20 -0.56 -3.16
CA GLU A 315 20.38 -1.66 -2.67
C GLU A 315 18.95 -1.18 -2.39
N ALA A 316 17.96 -1.86 -2.96
CA ALA A 316 16.55 -1.58 -2.72
C ALA A 316 16.01 -2.30 -1.49
N GLY A 317 16.52 -3.48 -1.21
CA GLY A 317 16.09 -4.30 -0.09
C GLY A 317 16.75 -5.66 -0.07
N PHE A 318 16.20 -6.52 0.77
CA PHE A 318 16.72 -7.86 1.00
C PHE A 318 15.56 -8.83 1.26
N ASN A 319 15.54 -9.94 0.54
CA ASN A 319 14.64 -11.05 0.79
C ASN A 319 15.43 -12.36 0.85
N PRO A 320 15.54 -13.02 2.02
CA PRO A 320 16.29 -14.25 2.17
C PRO A 320 15.88 -15.38 1.22
N LEU A 321 14.58 -15.44 0.86
CA LEU A 321 14.04 -16.45 -0.04
C LEU A 321 14.66 -16.38 -1.45
N TRP A 322 15.08 -15.20 -1.89
CA TRP A 322 15.69 -15.00 -3.20
C TRP A 322 17.18 -15.35 -3.22
N GLY A 323 17.85 -15.37 -2.07
CA GLY A 323 19.26 -15.72 -1.94
C GLY A 323 19.58 -17.15 -2.34
N ALA A 324 18.67 -18.07 -2.06
CA ALA A 324 18.85 -19.49 -2.34
C ALA A 324 18.75 -19.85 -3.84
N LYS A 325 18.00 -19.06 -4.63
CA LYS A 325 17.75 -19.32 -6.06
C LYS A 325 19.02 -19.29 -6.94
N PHE A 326 20.06 -18.53 -6.57
CA PHE A 326 21.11 -18.13 -7.50
C PHE A 326 22.55 -18.41 -7.05
N GLY A 327 22.77 -19.16 -5.97
CA GLY A 327 24.12 -19.49 -5.49
C GLY A 327 24.80 -18.35 -4.70
N LYS A 328 26.06 -18.60 -4.29
CA LYS A 328 26.76 -17.80 -3.25
C LYS A 328 27.45 -16.51 -3.75
N GLU A 329 27.53 -16.24 -5.03
CA GLU A 329 28.34 -15.15 -5.58
C GLU A 329 27.53 -13.90 -5.89
N GLN A 330 27.21 -13.12 -4.84
CA GLN A 330 26.69 -11.75 -5.00
C GLN A 330 27.51 -10.76 -4.19
N PRO A 331 27.75 -9.54 -4.70
CA PRO A 331 28.11 -8.43 -3.83
C PRO A 331 26.90 -8.12 -2.94
N GLY A 332 27.07 -8.16 -1.62
CA GLY A 332 26.00 -7.95 -0.65
C GLY A 332 25.53 -9.21 0.06
N PHE A 333 24.45 -9.10 0.83
CA PHE A 333 23.86 -10.25 1.50
C PHE A 333 23.12 -11.16 0.50
N PRO A 334 23.09 -12.48 0.73
CA PRO A 334 22.24 -13.37 -0.06
C PRO A 334 20.80 -12.90 -0.02
N GLY A 335 20.19 -12.65 -1.20
CA GLY A 335 18.83 -12.12 -1.31
C GLY A 335 18.72 -10.60 -1.44
N SER A 336 19.82 -9.85 -1.46
CA SER A 336 19.80 -8.42 -1.80
C SER A 336 19.33 -8.20 -3.24
N PHE A 337 18.56 -7.16 -3.44
CA PHE A 337 18.12 -6.68 -4.74
C PHE A 337 18.36 -5.18 -4.87
N TYR A 338 18.50 -4.72 -6.10
CA TYR A 338 19.04 -3.40 -6.41
C TYR A 338 18.07 -2.60 -7.26
N VAL A 339 18.27 -1.28 -7.28
CA VAL A 339 17.40 -0.34 -7.98
C VAL A 339 17.83 -0.17 -9.43
N LEU A 340 16.87 -0.21 -10.35
CA LEU A 340 17.03 0.25 -11.73
C LEU A 340 16.96 1.78 -11.79
N ASP A 341 17.81 2.39 -12.63
CA ASP A 341 17.76 3.82 -12.89
C ASP A 341 16.64 4.14 -13.91
N ILE A 342 15.46 4.43 -13.39
CA ILE A 342 14.26 4.77 -14.19
C ILE A 342 14.33 6.13 -14.89
N SER A 343 15.41 6.89 -14.74
CA SER A 343 15.66 8.07 -15.58
C SER A 343 16.15 7.71 -16.97
N ILE A 344 16.56 6.45 -17.18
CA ILE A 344 17.09 5.95 -18.45
C ILE A 344 15.93 5.47 -19.32
N LYS A 345 15.79 6.05 -20.51
CA LYS A 345 14.71 5.69 -21.42
C LYS A 345 14.72 4.20 -21.79
N GLU A 346 15.87 3.64 -22.03
CA GLU A 346 16.05 2.23 -22.39
C GLU A 346 15.59 1.28 -21.28
N VAL A 347 15.71 1.70 -20.01
CA VAL A 347 15.15 0.95 -18.86
C VAL A 347 13.62 0.97 -18.91
N ILE A 348 13.02 2.13 -19.14
CA ILE A 348 11.57 2.28 -19.26
C ILE A 348 11.04 1.49 -20.47
N ASP A 349 11.70 1.58 -21.62
CA ASP A 349 11.34 0.82 -22.82
C ASP A 349 11.43 -0.71 -22.58
N TYR A 350 12.42 -1.16 -21.82
CA TYR A 350 12.56 -2.56 -21.42
C TYR A 350 11.38 -3.01 -20.53
N LEU A 351 11.07 -2.23 -19.51
CA LEU A 351 9.96 -2.53 -18.59
C LEU A 351 8.60 -2.47 -19.31
N ASP A 352 8.42 -1.52 -20.21
CA ASP A 352 7.20 -1.39 -21.00
C ASP A 352 6.95 -2.60 -21.90
N LYS A 353 8.00 -3.12 -22.55
CA LYS A 353 7.91 -4.35 -23.35
C LYS A 353 7.50 -5.57 -22.51
N ILE A 354 7.91 -5.61 -21.24
CA ILE A 354 7.51 -6.70 -20.34
C ILE A 354 6.02 -6.61 -20.00
N ILE A 355 5.54 -5.40 -19.66
CA ILE A 355 4.12 -5.14 -19.42
C ILE A 355 3.29 -5.45 -20.67
N GLU A 356 3.74 -4.97 -21.83
CA GLU A 356 3.08 -5.25 -23.11
C GLU A 356 3.01 -6.77 -23.40
N ARG A 357 4.12 -7.48 -23.24
CA ARG A 357 4.17 -8.94 -23.41
C ARG A 357 3.24 -9.67 -22.44
N ALA A 358 3.18 -9.23 -21.19
CA ALA A 358 2.27 -9.82 -20.21
C ALA A 358 0.79 -9.67 -20.63
N ILE A 359 0.42 -8.51 -21.16
CA ILE A 359 -0.94 -8.19 -21.57
C ILE A 359 -1.28 -8.83 -22.94
N GLU A 360 -0.45 -8.60 -23.95
CA GLU A 360 -0.77 -8.94 -25.35
C GLU A 360 -0.41 -10.38 -25.73
N ASP A 361 0.79 -10.83 -25.32
CA ASP A 361 1.27 -12.15 -25.71
C ASP A 361 0.78 -13.24 -24.77
N TRP A 362 0.77 -12.96 -23.46
CA TRP A 362 0.38 -13.95 -22.45
C TRP A 362 -1.08 -13.86 -22.02
N GLY A 363 -1.73 -12.70 -22.13
CA GLY A 363 -3.16 -12.52 -21.88
C GLY A 363 -3.51 -12.18 -20.42
N PHE A 364 -2.57 -11.65 -19.63
CA PHE A 364 -2.87 -11.17 -18.29
C PHE A 364 -3.64 -9.86 -18.30
N ARG A 365 -4.61 -9.72 -17.40
CA ARG A 365 -5.49 -8.54 -17.32
C ARG A 365 -5.53 -7.90 -15.93
N TYR A 366 -4.84 -8.48 -14.95
CA TYR A 366 -4.64 -7.93 -13.63
C TYR A 366 -3.14 -7.99 -13.32
N LEU A 367 -2.48 -6.84 -13.19
CA LEU A 367 -1.04 -6.76 -12.93
C LEU A 367 -0.77 -6.18 -11.56
N LYS A 368 -0.20 -6.99 -10.65
CA LYS A 368 0.33 -6.54 -9.36
C LYS A 368 1.74 -6.02 -9.58
N LEU A 369 1.92 -4.69 -9.50
CA LEU A 369 3.22 -4.06 -9.60
C LEU A 369 3.78 -3.80 -8.19
N ASP A 370 4.85 -4.51 -7.86
CA ASP A 370 5.38 -4.56 -6.50
C ASP A 370 6.73 -3.84 -6.35
N PHE A 371 7.15 -3.61 -5.10
CA PHE A 371 8.38 -2.89 -4.74
C PHE A 371 8.51 -1.52 -5.41
N LEU A 372 7.39 -0.85 -5.68
CA LEU A 372 7.37 0.42 -6.41
C LEU A 372 8.13 1.54 -5.71
N TYR A 373 8.27 1.49 -4.38
CA TYR A 373 9.08 2.43 -3.62
C TYR A 373 10.53 2.52 -4.12
N ALA A 374 11.03 1.47 -4.78
CA ALA A 374 12.41 1.43 -5.29
C ALA A 374 12.68 2.57 -6.28
N GLY A 375 11.68 2.97 -7.06
CA GLY A 375 11.77 4.12 -7.97
C GLY A 375 12.03 5.47 -7.28
N MET A 376 11.70 5.57 -5.98
CA MET A 376 11.92 6.77 -5.17
C MET A 376 13.25 6.79 -4.43
N ILE A 377 13.98 5.69 -4.39
CA ILE A 377 15.25 5.62 -3.67
C ILE A 377 16.27 6.57 -4.30
N TYR A 378 16.93 7.35 -3.44
CA TYR A 378 17.93 8.31 -3.87
C TYR A 378 19.19 7.63 -4.42
N GLY A 379 19.72 8.17 -5.50
CA GLY A 379 20.97 7.78 -6.11
C GLY A 379 21.37 8.77 -7.22
N LYS A 380 22.58 8.61 -7.73
CA LYS A 380 23.08 9.40 -8.85
C LYS A 380 22.46 8.85 -10.14
N ARG A 381 21.37 9.48 -10.58
CA ARG A 381 20.68 9.13 -11.82
C ARG A 381 21.48 9.61 -13.04
N LYS A 382 21.32 8.92 -14.16
CA LYS A 382 21.97 9.26 -15.44
C LYS A 382 21.42 10.58 -16.00
N ASN A 383 20.10 10.76 -15.93
CA ASN A 383 19.44 11.97 -16.39
C ASN A 383 19.07 12.87 -15.21
N SER A 384 19.11 14.20 -15.46
CA SER A 384 18.73 15.21 -14.46
C SER A 384 17.23 15.12 -14.14
N GLY A 385 16.87 15.40 -12.91
CA GLY A 385 15.50 15.36 -12.40
C GLY A 385 15.45 14.77 -11.01
N SER A 386 14.35 14.97 -10.33
CA SER A 386 14.13 14.41 -8.99
C SER A 386 13.62 12.96 -9.06
N SER A 387 13.80 12.22 -7.97
CA SER A 387 13.29 10.84 -7.88
C SER A 387 11.77 10.77 -8.04
N TYR A 388 11.03 11.75 -7.50
CA TYR A 388 9.57 11.75 -7.58
C TYR A 388 9.06 12.08 -8.99
N GLU A 389 9.73 12.97 -9.74
CA GLU A 389 9.37 13.25 -11.14
C GLU A 389 9.56 11.99 -12.01
N TRP A 390 10.71 11.33 -11.88
CA TRP A 390 10.98 10.09 -12.62
C TRP A 390 10.05 8.96 -12.22
N TYR A 391 9.74 8.83 -10.92
CA TYR A 391 8.79 7.83 -10.44
C TYR A 391 7.40 8.04 -11.05
N ALA A 392 6.85 9.25 -10.93
CA ALA A 392 5.53 9.55 -11.44
C ALA A 392 5.43 9.34 -12.97
N ALA A 393 6.45 9.79 -13.72
CA ALA A 393 6.50 9.59 -15.17
C ALA A 393 6.58 8.09 -15.53
N ALA A 394 7.42 7.32 -14.83
CA ALA A 394 7.58 5.89 -15.08
C ALA A 394 6.29 5.12 -14.80
N VAL A 395 5.67 5.36 -13.65
CA VAL A 395 4.43 4.68 -13.26
C VAL A 395 3.31 5.00 -14.24
N SER A 396 3.06 6.29 -14.51
CA SER A 396 2.02 6.70 -15.45
C SER A 396 2.22 6.09 -16.85
N TYR A 397 3.46 5.99 -17.31
CA TYR A 397 3.77 5.37 -18.59
C TYR A 397 3.54 3.85 -18.58
N LEU A 398 3.97 3.15 -17.54
CA LEU A 398 3.84 1.69 -17.46
C LEU A 398 2.40 1.23 -17.26
N THR A 399 1.57 2.03 -16.59
CA THR A 399 0.15 1.68 -16.31
C THR A 399 -0.85 2.20 -17.34
N ARG A 400 -0.41 2.86 -18.41
CA ARG A 400 -1.29 3.51 -19.40
C ARG A 400 -2.18 2.58 -20.22
N ARG A 401 -1.91 1.26 -20.22
CA ARG A 401 -2.70 0.28 -20.95
C ARG A 401 -3.87 -0.23 -20.11
N HIS A 402 -5.06 0.29 -20.34
CA HIS A 402 -6.28 -0.09 -19.62
C HIS A 402 -7.14 -1.11 -20.37
N ALA A 403 -6.71 -1.51 -21.57
CA ALA A 403 -7.30 -2.60 -22.34
C ALA A 403 -6.21 -3.25 -23.21
N ASN A 404 -6.39 -4.54 -23.51
CA ASN A 404 -5.55 -5.23 -24.48
C ASN A 404 -6.04 -4.99 -25.93
N SER A 405 -5.33 -5.50 -26.90
CA SER A 405 -5.66 -5.38 -28.33
C SER A 405 -7.01 -6.01 -28.73
N LYS A 406 -7.56 -6.88 -27.87
CA LYS A 406 -8.89 -7.47 -28.04
C LYS A 406 -10.01 -6.64 -27.39
N GLY A 407 -9.69 -5.49 -26.78
CA GLY A 407 -10.64 -4.64 -26.09
C GLY A 407 -11.06 -5.15 -24.70
N GLN A 408 -10.36 -6.13 -24.14
CA GLN A 408 -10.61 -6.60 -22.78
C GLN A 408 -9.91 -5.68 -21.78
N GLU A 409 -10.61 -5.34 -20.70
CA GLU A 409 -10.09 -4.42 -19.66
C GLU A 409 -8.87 -5.00 -18.94
N VAL A 410 -7.91 -4.10 -18.67
CA VAL A 410 -6.69 -4.36 -17.92
C VAL A 410 -6.63 -3.42 -16.72
N THR A 411 -6.23 -3.92 -15.56
CA THR A 411 -6.07 -3.12 -14.35
C THR A 411 -4.77 -3.43 -13.62
N TYR A 412 -4.42 -2.54 -12.69
CA TYR A 412 -3.17 -2.59 -11.93
C TYR A 412 -3.42 -2.46 -10.44
N LEU A 413 -2.70 -3.28 -9.66
CA LEU A 413 -2.57 -3.16 -8.22
C LEU A 413 -1.18 -2.60 -7.90
N GLY A 414 -1.11 -1.49 -7.18
CA GLY A 414 0.13 -0.96 -6.64
C GLY A 414 0.48 -1.59 -5.29
N CYS A 415 1.70 -2.15 -5.16
CA CYS A 415 2.23 -2.68 -3.91
C CYS A 415 3.57 -2.02 -3.58
N GLY A 416 3.79 -1.64 -2.30
CA GLY A 416 4.92 -0.79 -1.93
C GLY A 416 4.93 0.56 -2.66
N ALA A 417 3.78 1.00 -3.16
CA ALA A 417 3.63 2.21 -3.95
C ALA A 417 3.67 3.46 -3.06
N PRO A 418 4.49 4.47 -3.37
CA PRO A 418 4.43 5.78 -2.74
C PRO A 418 3.04 6.40 -2.91
N PHE A 419 2.21 6.38 -1.87
CA PHE A 419 0.78 6.70 -1.95
C PHE A 419 0.51 8.06 -2.60
N GLU A 420 1.21 9.09 -2.17
CA GLU A 420 1.05 10.47 -2.63
C GLU A 420 1.36 10.67 -4.13
N LEU A 421 2.15 9.80 -4.72
CA LEU A 421 2.55 9.85 -6.13
C LEU A 421 1.84 8.80 -7.00
N SER A 422 1.10 7.88 -6.39
CA SER A 422 0.57 6.68 -7.08
C SER A 422 -0.94 6.69 -7.23
N PHE A 423 -1.65 7.53 -6.48
CA PHE A 423 -3.12 7.48 -6.42
C PHE A 423 -3.81 7.78 -7.76
N LYS A 424 -3.14 8.43 -8.69
CA LYS A 424 -3.68 8.70 -10.03
C LYS A 424 -3.65 7.47 -10.95
N ASP A 425 -2.63 6.65 -10.78
CA ASP A 425 -2.26 5.59 -11.72
C ASP A 425 -2.74 4.21 -11.27
N PHE A 426 -3.00 4.04 -9.97
CA PHE A 426 -3.46 2.79 -9.40
C PHE A 426 -4.88 2.90 -8.84
N PRO A 427 -5.87 2.21 -9.46
CA PRO A 427 -7.20 2.12 -8.87
C PRO A 427 -7.21 1.24 -7.61
N LEU A 428 -6.34 0.23 -7.55
CA LEU A 428 -6.16 -0.69 -6.42
C LEU A 428 -4.77 -0.47 -5.81
N CYS A 429 -4.69 -0.45 -4.48
CA CYS A 429 -3.40 -0.33 -3.79
C CYS A 429 -3.38 -1.11 -2.48
N ARG A 430 -2.30 -1.85 -2.26
CA ARG A 430 -1.96 -2.48 -1.00
C ARG A 430 -1.79 -1.40 0.08
N ILE A 431 -2.53 -1.51 1.16
CA ILE A 431 -2.57 -0.51 2.25
C ILE A 431 -1.86 -0.95 3.53
N GLY A 432 -1.49 -2.20 3.67
CA GLY A 432 -0.79 -2.76 4.82
C GLY A 432 0.49 -3.50 4.41
N CYS A 433 1.32 -3.83 5.40
CA CYS A 433 2.43 -4.76 5.18
C CYS A 433 1.87 -6.15 4.83
N ASP A 434 2.74 -7.06 4.38
CA ASP A 434 2.32 -8.43 4.08
C ASP A 434 1.67 -9.06 5.31
N THR A 435 0.47 -9.61 5.11
CA THR A 435 -0.17 -10.50 6.09
C THR A 435 0.73 -11.70 6.32
N TYR A 436 0.56 -12.37 7.43
CA TYR A 436 1.39 -13.50 7.79
C TYR A 436 0.52 -14.63 8.34
N GLU A 437 0.88 -15.86 8.03
CA GLU A 437 0.21 -17.06 8.56
C GLU A 437 0.43 -17.27 10.07
N HIS A 438 1.13 -16.33 10.70
CA HIS A 438 1.29 -16.23 12.15
C HIS A 438 0.81 -14.87 12.64
N TRP A 439 0.25 -14.85 13.87
CA TRP A 439 -0.28 -13.62 14.44
C TRP A 439 0.78 -12.52 14.55
N GLU A 440 1.99 -12.89 14.99
CA GLU A 440 3.10 -11.97 15.13
C GLU A 440 4.44 -12.66 14.87
N ASN A 441 5.35 -11.98 14.21
CA ASN A 441 6.73 -12.42 14.09
C ASN A 441 7.54 -11.98 15.32
N SER A 442 7.61 -12.82 16.34
CA SER A 442 8.20 -12.49 17.65
C SER A 442 9.66 -12.06 17.56
N LEU A 443 10.46 -12.66 16.67
CA LEU A 443 11.87 -12.29 16.49
C LEU A 443 12.00 -10.90 15.87
N SER A 444 11.30 -10.66 14.79
CA SER A 444 11.31 -9.37 14.09
C SER A 444 10.72 -8.26 14.96
N LYS A 445 9.70 -8.56 15.77
CA LYS A 445 9.15 -7.64 16.77
C LYS A 445 10.20 -7.27 17.82
N ARG A 446 10.92 -8.26 18.36
CA ARG A 446 12.00 -8.03 19.33
C ARG A 446 13.12 -7.17 18.74
N LEU A 447 13.44 -7.36 17.47
CA LEU A 447 14.41 -6.55 16.72
C LEU A 447 13.84 -5.20 16.25
N ARG A 448 12.59 -4.89 16.56
CA ARG A 448 11.89 -3.65 16.16
C ARG A 448 11.93 -3.41 14.65
N ILE A 449 11.77 -4.47 13.87
CA ILE A 449 11.61 -4.39 12.42
C ILE A 449 10.14 -4.03 12.15
N ASN A 450 9.90 -2.80 11.72
CA ASN A 450 8.59 -2.38 11.23
C ASN A 450 8.49 -2.75 9.75
N GLY A 451 7.31 -2.99 9.23
CA GLY A 451 7.14 -3.58 7.89
C GLY A 451 7.54 -5.06 7.83
N ARG A 452 7.68 -5.73 8.99
CA ARG A 452 7.79 -7.17 9.06
C ARG A 452 6.48 -7.83 8.71
N ASN A 453 6.52 -9.02 8.16
CA ASN A 453 5.32 -9.83 7.95
C ASN A 453 4.67 -10.14 9.31
N SER A 454 3.43 -9.72 9.50
CA SER A 454 2.69 -9.86 10.75
C SER A 454 1.22 -9.58 10.52
N ALA A 455 0.33 -10.50 10.91
CA ALA A 455 -1.11 -10.28 10.83
C ALA A 455 -1.53 -9.05 11.64
N VAL A 456 -0.98 -8.86 12.84
CA VAL A 456 -1.30 -7.69 13.68
C VAL A 456 -0.92 -6.38 13.02
N LEU A 457 0.27 -6.28 12.43
CA LEU A 457 0.70 -5.04 11.77
C LEU A 457 -0.13 -4.75 10.51
N ASN A 458 -0.38 -5.77 9.69
CA ASN A 458 -1.24 -5.63 8.52
C ASN A 458 -2.63 -5.10 8.91
N LEU A 459 -3.25 -5.68 9.94
CA LEU A 459 -4.55 -5.23 10.44
C LEU A 459 -4.50 -3.80 10.99
N THR A 460 -3.44 -3.46 11.74
CA THR A 460 -3.23 -2.11 12.29
C THR A 460 -3.15 -1.08 11.15
N ASP A 461 -2.36 -1.37 10.11
CA ASP A 461 -2.19 -0.50 8.94
C ASP A 461 -3.49 -0.40 8.12
N SER A 462 -4.19 -1.51 7.91
CA SER A 462 -5.47 -1.55 7.18
C SER A 462 -6.55 -0.74 7.88
N ILE A 463 -6.66 -0.87 9.20
CA ILE A 463 -7.58 -0.09 10.02
C ILE A 463 -7.21 1.40 9.98
N GLY A 464 -5.93 1.72 10.14
CA GLY A 464 -5.46 3.11 10.15
C GLY A 464 -5.63 3.84 8.82
N ARG A 465 -5.81 3.11 7.70
CA ARG A 465 -6.04 3.64 6.35
C ARG A 465 -7.44 3.33 5.80
N ALA A 466 -8.33 2.77 6.61
CA ALA A 466 -9.69 2.45 6.20
C ALA A 466 -10.46 3.65 5.61
N PHE A 467 -10.20 4.85 6.13
CA PHE A 467 -10.85 6.08 5.64
C PHE A 467 -10.42 6.51 4.22
N TRP A 468 -9.42 5.85 3.61
CA TRP A 468 -8.99 6.07 2.23
C TRP A 468 -9.80 5.27 1.22
N ASP A 469 -10.50 4.20 1.66
CA ASP A 469 -11.16 3.27 0.75
C ASP A 469 -12.15 3.97 -0.17
N LYS A 470 -12.00 3.73 -1.47
CA LYS A 470 -12.77 4.37 -2.57
C LYS A 470 -12.67 5.90 -2.64
N ILE A 471 -11.73 6.47 -1.90
CA ILE A 471 -11.42 7.91 -1.94
C ILE A 471 -10.05 8.11 -2.59
N VAL A 472 -9.03 7.47 -2.06
CA VAL A 472 -7.67 7.51 -2.57
C VAL A 472 -7.38 6.30 -3.45
N PHE A 473 -7.72 5.12 -2.97
CA PHE A 473 -7.63 3.83 -3.67
C PHE A 473 -8.87 2.98 -3.36
N ALA A 474 -9.12 1.94 -4.17
CA ALA A 474 -9.80 0.76 -3.68
C ALA A 474 -8.77 -0.02 -2.86
N ASN A 475 -8.97 -0.04 -1.55
CA ASN A 475 -7.99 -0.56 -0.61
C ASN A 475 -7.82 -2.07 -0.76
N ASP A 476 -6.55 -2.52 -0.84
CA ASP A 476 -6.17 -3.92 -0.73
C ASP A 476 -5.56 -4.18 0.66
N PRO A 477 -6.30 -4.84 1.57
CA PRO A 477 -5.81 -5.20 2.90
C PRO A 477 -4.96 -6.47 2.91
N ASP A 478 -4.61 -7.01 1.73
CA ASP A 478 -3.93 -8.28 1.51
C ASP A 478 -4.84 -9.52 1.65
N VAL A 479 -4.30 -10.66 2.06
CA VAL A 479 -4.97 -11.95 1.94
C VAL A 479 -5.66 -12.42 3.21
N ILE A 480 -6.63 -13.31 3.00
CA ILE A 480 -7.34 -14.05 4.04
C ILE A 480 -6.85 -15.49 4.03
N PHE A 481 -6.75 -16.11 5.21
CA PHE A 481 -6.42 -17.50 5.40
C PHE A 481 -7.59 -18.30 5.96
N ILE A 482 -7.86 -19.44 5.36
CA ILE A 482 -8.84 -20.43 5.85
C ILE A 482 -8.12 -21.69 6.34
N ARG A 483 -7.05 -22.08 5.62
CA ARG A 483 -6.29 -23.31 5.88
C ARG A 483 -5.79 -23.41 7.32
N ASN A 484 -5.71 -24.66 7.79
CA ASN A 484 -5.06 -25.00 9.07
C ASN A 484 -3.62 -25.50 8.86
N ASN A 485 -3.33 -26.03 7.68
CA ASN A 485 -1.98 -26.45 7.33
C ASN A 485 -1.05 -25.24 7.13
N ASN A 486 0.17 -25.31 7.64
CA ASN A 486 1.16 -24.22 7.57
C ASN A 486 0.62 -22.84 7.99
N CYS A 487 -0.29 -22.81 8.98
CA CYS A 487 -0.90 -21.60 9.49
C CYS A 487 -1.17 -21.74 10.99
N SER A 488 -0.62 -20.86 11.80
CA SER A 488 -0.78 -20.89 13.25
C SER A 488 -1.89 -19.95 13.75
N LEU A 489 -2.59 -19.28 12.85
CA LEU A 489 -3.71 -18.42 13.20
C LEU A 489 -4.87 -19.22 13.76
N THR A 490 -5.41 -18.79 14.88
CA THR A 490 -6.64 -19.37 15.45
C THR A 490 -7.86 -19.05 14.59
N LYS A 491 -8.96 -19.78 14.76
CA LYS A 491 -10.23 -19.49 14.08
C LYS A 491 -10.65 -18.02 14.26
N ASN A 492 -10.61 -17.50 15.48
CA ASN A 492 -11.01 -16.12 15.77
C ASN A 492 -10.11 -15.10 15.08
N GLN A 493 -8.79 -15.35 15.00
CA GLN A 493 -7.86 -14.49 14.28
C GLN A 493 -8.14 -14.45 12.77
N LYS A 494 -8.48 -15.60 12.16
CA LYS A 494 -8.89 -15.68 10.76
C LYS A 494 -10.19 -14.93 10.50
N ILE A 495 -11.17 -15.05 11.39
CA ILE A 495 -12.42 -14.29 11.35
C ILE A 495 -12.15 -12.79 11.47
N LEU A 496 -11.27 -12.37 12.39
CA LEU A 496 -10.89 -10.98 12.55
C LEU A 496 -10.23 -10.43 11.27
N ILE A 497 -9.31 -11.18 10.65
CA ILE A 497 -8.70 -10.79 9.36
C ILE A 497 -9.79 -10.61 8.30
N GLY A 498 -10.70 -11.57 8.15
CA GLY A 498 -11.83 -11.45 7.22
C GLY A 498 -12.76 -10.27 7.52
N THR A 499 -13.01 -9.99 8.80
CA THR A 499 -13.83 -8.85 9.24
C THR A 499 -13.16 -7.52 8.88
N VAL A 500 -11.87 -7.37 9.18
CA VAL A 500 -11.12 -6.15 8.83
C VAL A 500 -11.07 -5.97 7.30
N ALA A 501 -10.83 -7.05 6.55
CA ALA A 501 -10.88 -6.97 5.09
C ALA A 501 -12.24 -6.51 4.57
N ALA A 502 -13.34 -6.97 5.18
CA ALA A 502 -14.71 -6.59 4.79
C ALA A 502 -15.05 -5.10 5.08
N ILE A 503 -14.49 -4.52 6.16
CA ILE A 503 -14.84 -3.16 6.60
C ILE A 503 -13.80 -2.09 6.19
N CYS A 504 -12.57 -2.49 5.87
CA CYS A 504 -11.47 -1.57 5.54
C CYS A 504 -11.07 -1.61 4.06
N GLY A 505 -11.50 -2.62 3.30
CA GLY A 505 -11.04 -2.87 1.95
C GLY A 505 -12.13 -2.99 0.90
N SER A 506 -11.71 -2.80 -0.34
CA SER A 506 -12.51 -3.03 -1.56
C SER A 506 -11.99 -4.19 -2.39
N GLN A 507 -10.91 -4.82 -1.92
CA GLN A 507 -10.36 -6.05 -2.49
C GLN A 507 -10.35 -7.16 -1.44
N ILE A 508 -10.63 -8.39 -1.89
CA ILE A 508 -10.63 -9.61 -1.08
C ILE A 508 -9.77 -10.63 -1.80
N MET A 509 -8.56 -10.84 -1.31
CA MET A 509 -7.68 -11.88 -1.82
C MET A 509 -7.64 -13.07 -0.85
N TYR A 510 -7.54 -14.27 -1.41
CA TYR A 510 -7.48 -15.52 -0.72
C TYR A 510 -6.20 -16.25 -1.14
N SER A 511 -5.41 -16.72 -0.19
CA SER A 511 -4.13 -17.36 -0.50
C SER A 511 -3.92 -18.61 0.35
N ASP A 512 -4.68 -19.64 0.03
CA ASP A 512 -4.54 -20.96 0.63
C ASP A 512 -4.19 -22.01 -0.43
N ASP A 513 -3.98 -23.23 0.00
CA ASP A 513 -3.83 -24.42 -0.83
C ASP A 513 -5.21 -25.00 -1.17
N PRO A 514 -5.81 -24.68 -2.33
CA PRO A 514 -7.12 -25.20 -2.69
C PRO A 514 -7.09 -26.71 -2.91
N SER A 515 -5.93 -27.28 -3.26
CA SER A 515 -5.76 -28.71 -3.53
C SER A 515 -5.61 -29.54 -2.26
N GLY A 516 -5.05 -28.93 -1.19
CA GLY A 516 -4.77 -29.60 0.09
C GLY A 516 -5.77 -29.31 1.22
N SER A 517 -6.63 -28.29 1.07
CA SER A 517 -7.48 -27.76 2.15
C SER A 517 -8.96 -27.97 1.86
N ASN A 518 -9.53 -29.06 2.36
CA ASN A 518 -10.96 -29.37 2.21
C ASN A 518 -11.60 -30.00 3.46
N SER A 519 -11.07 -29.66 4.64
CA SER A 519 -11.69 -30.14 5.87
C SER A 519 -13.06 -29.49 6.10
N THR A 520 -13.98 -30.22 6.77
CA THR A 520 -15.29 -29.68 7.14
C THR A 520 -15.15 -28.39 7.98
N GLN A 521 -14.07 -28.25 8.75
CA GLN A 521 -13.82 -27.05 9.56
C GLN A 521 -13.45 -25.84 8.69
N GLU A 522 -12.62 -26.03 7.67
CA GLU A 522 -12.23 -24.97 6.72
C GLU A 522 -13.40 -24.52 5.87
N THR A 523 -14.22 -25.46 5.39
CA THR A 523 -15.46 -25.13 4.68
C THR A 523 -16.42 -24.28 5.54
N LYS A 524 -16.63 -24.66 6.81
CA LYS A 524 -17.47 -23.87 7.73
C LYS A 524 -16.90 -22.48 7.99
N LEU A 525 -15.58 -22.36 8.11
CA LEU A 525 -14.92 -21.07 8.28
C LEU A 525 -15.05 -20.20 7.03
N ALA A 526 -14.92 -20.79 5.83
CA ALA A 526 -15.16 -20.07 4.58
C ALA A 526 -16.61 -19.56 4.47
N GLU A 527 -17.60 -20.38 4.86
CA GLU A 527 -19.01 -19.98 4.92
C GLU A 527 -19.20 -18.81 5.91
N GLU A 528 -18.64 -18.90 7.13
CA GLU A 528 -18.72 -17.86 8.15
C GLU A 528 -18.11 -16.52 7.68
N ILE A 529 -16.92 -16.54 7.09
CA ILE A 529 -16.27 -15.33 6.57
C ILE A 529 -17.03 -14.78 5.35
N SER A 530 -17.53 -15.63 4.47
CA SER A 530 -18.34 -15.20 3.33
C SER A 530 -19.63 -14.49 3.75
N GLU A 531 -20.27 -14.94 4.83
CA GLU A 531 -21.43 -14.26 5.41
C GLU A 531 -21.07 -12.88 6.00
N ILE A 532 -19.88 -12.74 6.61
CA ILE A 532 -19.36 -11.44 7.08
C ILE A 532 -19.22 -10.47 5.91
N PHE A 533 -18.66 -10.90 4.77
CA PHE A 533 -18.58 -10.06 3.58
C PHE A 533 -19.95 -9.65 3.05
N LYS A 534 -20.89 -10.59 2.92
CA LYS A 534 -22.26 -10.28 2.50
C LYS A 534 -22.95 -9.27 3.42
N LYS A 535 -22.72 -9.41 4.73
CA LYS A 535 -23.30 -8.55 5.76
C LYS A 535 -22.78 -7.11 5.66
N TYR A 536 -21.47 -6.93 5.43
CA TYR A 536 -20.81 -5.63 5.54
C TYR A 536 -20.51 -4.93 4.20
N GLN A 537 -20.55 -5.63 3.07
CA GLN A 537 -20.16 -5.09 1.75
C GLN A 537 -20.91 -3.82 1.29
N ASN A 538 -22.06 -3.51 1.91
CA ASN A 538 -22.91 -2.36 1.59
C ASN A 538 -22.91 -1.31 2.69
N GLU A 539 -22.09 -1.50 3.73
CA GLU A 539 -22.02 -0.59 4.87
C GLU A 539 -20.76 0.27 4.81
N GLU A 540 -20.89 1.50 5.28
CA GLU A 540 -19.73 2.32 5.63
C GLU A 540 -19.53 2.26 7.14
N PHE A 541 -18.27 2.13 7.56
CA PHE A 541 -17.92 2.07 8.97
C PHE A 541 -17.05 3.25 9.38
N SER A 542 -17.28 3.75 10.58
CA SER A 542 -16.32 4.55 11.33
C SER A 542 -15.53 3.62 12.24
N ILE A 543 -14.23 3.84 12.29
CA ILE A 543 -13.31 3.05 13.12
C ILE A 543 -12.50 4.02 13.97
N LYS A 544 -12.53 3.82 15.28
CA LYS A 544 -11.89 4.70 16.25
C LYS A 544 -11.02 3.90 17.20
N THR A 545 -9.75 4.22 17.28
CA THR A 545 -8.85 3.65 18.27
C THR A 545 -9.25 4.15 19.66
N VAL A 546 -9.52 3.25 20.59
CA VAL A 546 -9.81 3.57 22.01
C VAL A 546 -8.59 3.33 22.90
N ARG A 547 -7.75 2.39 22.54
CA ARG A 547 -6.38 2.19 23.03
C ARG A 547 -5.59 1.39 21.99
N GLU A 548 -4.28 1.32 22.13
CA GLU A 548 -3.42 0.55 21.22
C GLU A 548 -4.01 -0.86 20.99
N ASN A 549 -4.18 -1.24 19.72
CA ASN A 549 -4.73 -2.53 19.25
C ASN A 549 -6.21 -2.80 19.61
N ILE A 550 -6.97 -1.80 20.08
CA ILE A 550 -8.42 -1.92 20.33
C ILE A 550 -9.17 -0.78 19.66
N TYR A 551 -10.18 -1.13 18.88
CA TYR A 551 -10.92 -0.22 18.03
C TYR A 551 -12.41 -0.39 18.23
N GLU A 552 -13.14 0.71 18.41
CA GLU A 552 -14.60 0.76 18.27
C GLU A 552 -14.97 0.90 16.80
N VAL A 553 -16.03 0.21 16.41
CA VAL A 553 -16.55 0.19 15.04
C VAL A 553 -18.04 0.49 15.05
N HIS A 554 -18.48 1.46 14.21
CA HIS A 554 -19.89 1.82 14.08
C HIS A 554 -20.24 1.96 12.61
N SER A 555 -21.29 1.27 12.14
CA SER A 555 -21.79 1.49 10.79
C SER A 555 -22.52 2.81 10.67
N LYS A 556 -22.47 3.44 9.50
CA LYS A 556 -23.17 4.69 9.17
C LYS A 556 -24.69 4.54 9.30
N SER A 557 -25.20 3.36 9.01
CA SER A 557 -26.62 3.02 9.17
C SER A 557 -27.07 2.85 10.63
N GLY A 558 -26.13 2.73 11.57
CA GLY A 558 -26.39 2.41 12.98
C GLY A 558 -26.78 0.94 13.24
N ARG A 559 -26.79 0.09 12.20
CA ARG A 559 -27.19 -1.32 12.33
C ARG A 559 -26.12 -2.18 13.01
N TYR A 560 -24.86 -1.83 12.87
CA TYR A 560 -23.73 -2.61 13.35
C TYR A 560 -22.83 -1.78 14.23
N ASN A 561 -22.56 -2.28 15.42
CA ASN A 561 -21.66 -1.64 16.39
C ASN A 561 -20.82 -2.70 17.05
N GLY A 562 -19.56 -2.42 17.36
CA GLY A 562 -18.74 -3.41 17.98
C GLY A 562 -17.30 -3.00 18.25
N VAL A 563 -16.48 -4.01 18.49
CA VAL A 563 -15.07 -3.85 18.85
C VAL A 563 -14.20 -4.82 18.06
N LEU A 564 -13.07 -4.31 17.56
CA LEU A 564 -11.96 -5.12 17.06
C LEU A 564 -10.87 -5.13 18.13
N ASN A 565 -10.47 -6.29 18.57
CA ASN A 565 -9.43 -6.47 19.58
C ASN A 565 -8.27 -7.29 19.00
N LEU A 566 -7.21 -6.58 18.58
CA LEU A 566 -6.01 -7.20 18.01
C LEU A 566 -5.08 -7.79 19.09
N GLU A 567 -5.25 -7.45 20.38
CA GLU A 567 -4.44 -8.02 21.45
C GLU A 567 -4.72 -9.54 21.62
N VAL A 568 -5.99 -9.90 21.48
CA VAL A 568 -6.46 -11.29 21.62
C VAL A 568 -6.91 -11.93 20.29
N GLY A 569 -6.92 -11.15 19.21
CA GLY A 569 -7.32 -11.64 17.89
C GLY A 569 -8.82 -11.93 17.79
N TYR A 570 -9.68 -10.96 18.15
CA TYR A 570 -11.13 -11.16 18.22
C TYR A 570 -11.89 -9.94 17.66
N ALA A 571 -12.97 -10.21 16.94
CA ALA A 571 -13.94 -9.22 16.49
C ALA A 571 -15.31 -9.53 17.08
N ASP A 572 -15.99 -8.50 17.58
CA ASP A 572 -17.39 -8.57 18.05
C ASP A 572 -18.13 -7.37 17.45
N ILE A 573 -18.90 -7.60 16.40
CA ILE A 573 -19.71 -6.59 15.72
C ILE A 573 -21.14 -7.13 15.60
N LEU A 574 -22.03 -6.57 16.41
CA LEU A 574 -23.44 -6.94 16.53
C LEU A 574 -24.35 -6.07 15.67
#